data_a97fd27df550c90e73acc37a32816169
#
_entry.id   a97fd27df550c90e73acc37a32816169
#
_cell.length_a   1.000
_cell.length_b   1.000
_cell.length_c   1.000
_cell.angle_alpha   90.00
_cell.angle_beta   90.00
_cell.angle_gamma   90.00
#
_symmetry.space_group_name_H-M   'P 1'
#
loop_
_entity.id
_entity.type
_entity.pdbx_description
1 polymer ?
#
loop_
_entity_poly.entity_id
_entity_poly.type
_entity_poly.pdbx_seq_one_letter_code
_entity_poly.pdbx_strand_id
1 'polypeptide(L)'
;NITSEDRTVIGNPIPKHTGGFGNNFKYKNFSLNIFFQWSYGNDIFNANRLFFEGGYNIRPLQNQFASYENRWTPENQTNKMFRAGKGGSESGAGPNGIYSSMYIEDGSYLRLKTVSLDYKIPYSKIKKIYLKGLTVGVSAQNLFTWSKYSGLDPEVSVRNTLLTPG
;
A
#
# COMPACT_ATOMS: atom_id res chain seq x y z
N ASN A 1 2.24 -33.15 0.61
CA ASN A 1 0.85 -32.75 0.31
C ASN A 1 0.39 -31.79 1.40
N ILE A 2 -0.16 -30.66 1.00
CA ILE A 2 -0.79 -29.70 1.93
C ILE A 2 -2.20 -30.21 2.23
N THR A 3 -2.54 -30.33 3.51
CA THR A 3 -3.82 -30.84 4.00
C THR A 3 -4.55 -29.77 4.82
N SER A 4 -5.76 -30.07 5.26
CA SER A 4 -6.51 -29.18 6.16
C SER A 4 -5.84 -28.98 7.52
N GLU A 5 -4.97 -29.89 7.92
CA GLU A 5 -4.22 -29.85 9.19
C GLU A 5 -3.08 -28.80 9.16
N ASP A 6 -2.64 -28.41 7.97
CA ASP A 6 -1.61 -27.38 7.77
C ASP A 6 -2.17 -25.94 7.93
N ARG A 7 -3.45 -25.79 8.25
CA ARG A 7 -4.06 -24.48 8.44
C ARG A 7 -3.62 -23.86 9.75
N THR A 8 -3.10 -22.64 9.65
CA THR A 8 -2.66 -21.83 10.79
C THR A 8 -2.98 -20.37 10.56
N VAL A 9 -2.88 -19.56 11.60
CA VAL A 9 -2.96 -18.09 11.47
C VAL A 9 -1.68 -17.61 10.79
N ILE A 10 -1.80 -16.99 9.63
CA ILE A 10 -0.68 -16.56 8.79
C ILE A 10 -0.41 -15.04 8.87
N GLY A 11 -1.27 -14.26 9.51
CA GLY A 11 -1.10 -12.84 9.68
C GLY A 11 -2.20 -12.21 10.53
N ASN A 12 -2.00 -10.95 10.91
CA ASN A 12 -2.97 -10.16 11.66
C ASN A 12 -3.22 -8.83 10.95
N PRO A 13 -4.42 -8.56 10.41
CA PRO A 13 -4.72 -7.32 9.71
C PRO A 13 -4.90 -6.12 10.65
N ILE A 14 -5.00 -6.34 11.97
CA ILE A 14 -5.23 -5.29 12.95
C ILE A 14 -3.90 -4.64 13.30
N PRO A 15 -3.74 -3.32 13.09
CA PRO A 15 -2.52 -2.65 13.47
C PRO A 15 -2.32 -2.65 14.99
N LYS A 16 -1.07 -2.77 15.42
CA LYS A 16 -0.68 -2.65 16.83
C LYS A 16 -0.89 -1.24 17.35
N HIS A 17 -0.64 -0.25 16.51
CA HIS A 17 -0.99 1.14 16.79
C HIS A 17 -1.12 1.95 15.50
N THR A 18 -1.96 2.98 15.57
CA THR A 18 -2.11 4.00 14.54
C THR A 18 -1.99 5.38 15.18
N GLY A 19 -1.64 6.38 14.40
CA GLY A 19 -1.56 7.73 14.92
C GLY A 19 -1.33 8.78 13.85
N GLY A 20 -1.29 10.03 14.30
CA GLY A 20 -1.00 11.18 13.47
C GLY A 20 -0.18 12.21 14.24
N PHE A 21 0.62 12.95 13.49
CA PHE A 21 1.46 14.01 14.00
C PHE A 21 1.36 15.22 13.09
N GLY A 22 0.98 16.37 13.66
CA GLY A 22 0.83 17.61 12.92
C GLY A 22 1.66 18.74 13.49
N ASN A 23 2.23 19.55 12.60
CA ASN A 23 2.92 20.77 12.94
C ASN A 23 2.42 21.94 12.11
N ASN A 24 2.29 23.09 12.76
CA ASN A 24 1.93 24.34 12.12
C ASN A 24 3.02 25.39 12.45
N PHE A 25 3.79 25.74 11.44
CA PHE A 25 4.85 26.73 11.54
C PHE A 25 4.36 28.07 10.99
N LYS A 26 4.57 29.13 11.76
CA LYS A 26 4.27 30.49 11.31
C LYS A 26 5.53 31.34 11.38
N TYR A 27 5.84 31.96 10.26
CA TYR A 27 6.93 32.92 10.19
C TYR A 27 6.51 34.13 9.38
N LYS A 28 6.43 35.30 10.02
CA LYS A 28 5.92 36.54 9.41
C LYS A 28 4.54 36.29 8.77
N ASN A 29 4.45 36.37 7.46
CA ASN A 29 3.23 36.19 6.68
C ASN A 29 3.06 34.78 6.11
N PHE A 30 4.01 33.89 6.37
CA PHE A 30 3.96 32.49 5.94
C PHE A 30 3.37 31.60 7.03
N SER A 31 2.52 30.67 6.61
CA SER A 31 2.04 29.57 7.44
C SER A 31 2.30 28.26 6.71
N LEU A 32 3.01 27.33 7.34
CA LEU A 32 3.28 26.00 6.84
C LEU A 32 2.60 25.00 7.78
N ASN A 33 1.71 24.19 7.22
CA ASN A 33 1.07 23.09 7.94
C ASN A 33 1.53 21.77 7.33
N ILE A 34 1.98 20.86 8.19
CA ILE A 34 2.43 19.52 7.80
C ILE A 34 1.72 18.52 8.69
N PHE A 35 1.16 17.45 8.09
CA PHE A 35 0.51 16.38 8.83
C PHE A 35 0.98 15.03 8.32
N PHE A 36 1.44 14.20 9.27
CA PHE A 36 1.79 12.80 9.06
C PHE A 36 0.75 11.88 9.69
N GLN A 37 0.52 10.75 9.04
CA GLN A 37 -0.29 9.66 9.54
C GLN A 37 0.48 8.36 9.42
N TRP A 38 0.31 7.44 10.38
CA TRP A 38 0.93 6.12 10.32
C TRP A 38 -0.01 5.03 10.81
N SER A 39 0.25 3.82 10.32
CA SER A 39 -0.21 2.55 10.84
C SER A 39 0.99 1.63 11.02
N TYR A 40 1.01 0.85 12.07
CA TYR A 40 2.15 -0.03 12.35
C TYR A 40 1.71 -1.40 12.86
N GLY A 41 2.34 -2.45 12.32
CA GLY A 41 2.25 -3.81 12.80
C GLY A 41 1.01 -4.55 12.35
N ASN A 42 0.36 -4.11 11.28
CA ASN A 42 -0.66 -4.85 10.56
C ASN A 42 -0.06 -5.60 9.37
N ASP A 43 -0.64 -6.75 9.08
CA ASP A 43 -0.32 -7.53 7.89
C ASP A 43 -1.37 -7.29 6.80
N ILE A 44 -0.92 -7.31 5.54
CA ILE A 44 -1.78 -7.15 4.36
C ILE A 44 -1.66 -8.40 3.49
N PHE A 45 -2.79 -8.96 3.10
CA PHE A 45 -2.84 -9.98 2.08
C PHE A 45 -2.76 -9.36 0.68
N ASN A 46 -1.65 -9.57 -0.01
CA ASN A 46 -1.45 -9.08 -1.37
C ASN A 46 -2.06 -10.03 -2.40
N ALA A 47 -3.35 -9.84 -2.67
CA ALA A 47 -4.08 -10.65 -3.65
C ALA A 47 -3.51 -10.53 -5.07
N ASN A 48 -2.92 -9.38 -5.43
CA ASN A 48 -2.32 -9.19 -6.75
C ASN A 48 -1.15 -10.15 -6.97
N ARG A 49 -0.34 -10.39 -5.94
CA ARG A 49 0.74 -11.39 -6.02
C ARG A 49 0.20 -12.78 -6.20
N LEU A 50 -0.89 -13.14 -5.49
CA LEU A 50 -1.53 -14.43 -5.69
C LEU A 50 -1.95 -14.66 -7.14
N PHE A 51 -2.57 -13.63 -7.77
CA PHE A 51 -3.09 -13.75 -9.14
C PHE A 51 -2.01 -13.62 -10.22
N PHE A 52 -1.03 -12.76 -10.02
CA PHE A 52 -0.08 -12.39 -11.08
C PHE A 52 1.33 -12.98 -10.90
N GLU A 53 1.64 -13.57 -9.74
CA GLU A 53 2.89 -14.28 -9.47
C GLU A 53 2.68 -15.77 -9.25
N GLY A 54 1.62 -16.16 -8.54
CA GLY A 54 1.43 -17.52 -8.04
C GLY A 54 1.04 -18.56 -9.09
N GLY A 55 0.83 -18.17 -10.33
CA GLY A 55 0.34 -19.09 -11.35
C GLY A 55 -1.09 -19.60 -11.08
N TYR A 56 -1.79 -19.00 -10.09
CA TYR A 56 -3.15 -19.32 -9.78
C TYR A 56 -4.07 -18.87 -10.91
N ASN A 57 -4.79 -19.84 -11.48
CA ASN A 57 -5.81 -19.57 -12.49
C ASN A 57 -5.30 -18.73 -13.69
N ILE A 58 -4.09 -19.10 -14.20
CA ILE A 58 -3.52 -18.44 -15.38
C ILE A 58 -4.53 -18.52 -16.51
N ARG A 59 -5.15 -17.40 -16.81
CA ARG A 59 -6.03 -17.27 -17.98
C ARG A 59 -5.16 -16.99 -19.19
N PRO A 60 -5.46 -17.59 -20.34
CA PRO A 60 -4.82 -17.20 -21.60
C PRO A 60 -4.89 -15.68 -21.79
N LEU A 61 -3.82 -15.07 -22.26
CA LEU A 61 -3.73 -13.63 -22.57
C LEU A 61 -3.72 -12.70 -21.34
N GLN A 62 -3.47 -13.22 -20.13
CA GLN A 62 -3.32 -12.40 -18.93
C GLN A 62 -1.84 -12.10 -18.69
N ASN A 63 -1.52 -10.83 -18.42
CA ASN A 63 -0.19 -10.42 -18.02
C ASN A 63 0.18 -10.98 -16.65
N GLN A 64 1.47 -11.26 -16.46
CA GLN A 64 2.07 -11.66 -15.19
C GLN A 64 3.03 -10.57 -14.71
N PHE A 65 3.33 -10.55 -13.41
CA PHE A 65 4.41 -9.72 -12.90
C PHE A 65 5.76 -10.25 -13.39
N ALA A 66 6.73 -9.36 -13.58
CA ALA A 66 8.09 -9.72 -13.98
C ALA A 66 8.75 -10.70 -12.99
N SER A 67 8.38 -10.63 -11.72
CA SER A 67 8.80 -11.59 -10.68
C SER A 67 8.48 -13.05 -11.00
N TYR A 68 7.54 -13.32 -11.90
CA TYR A 68 7.23 -14.66 -12.39
C TYR A 68 8.41 -15.34 -13.12
N GLU A 69 9.39 -14.60 -13.57
CA GLU A 69 10.65 -15.13 -14.10
C GLU A 69 11.43 -15.94 -13.05
N ASN A 70 11.24 -15.62 -11.77
CA ASN A 70 11.87 -16.33 -10.64
C ASN A 70 11.19 -17.66 -10.29
N ARG A 71 10.26 -18.14 -11.11
CA ARG A 71 9.60 -19.41 -10.88
C ARG A 71 10.59 -20.57 -10.94
N TRP A 72 10.25 -21.64 -10.26
CA TRP A 72 11.02 -22.85 -10.32
C TRP A 72 11.00 -23.45 -11.74
N THR A 73 12.16 -23.72 -12.29
CA THR A 73 12.37 -24.52 -13.50
C THR A 73 13.55 -25.48 -13.24
N PRO A 74 13.75 -26.51 -14.06
CA PRO A 74 14.95 -27.37 -13.94
C PRO A 74 16.26 -26.58 -13.98
N GLU A 75 16.30 -25.49 -14.74
CA GLU A 75 17.45 -24.59 -14.91
C GLU A 75 17.55 -23.55 -13.80
N ASN A 76 16.41 -23.19 -13.18
CA ASN A 76 16.31 -22.24 -12.08
C ASN A 76 15.64 -22.88 -10.88
N GLN A 77 16.38 -23.71 -10.16
CA GLN A 77 15.89 -24.40 -8.96
C GLN A 77 15.83 -23.43 -7.77
N THR A 78 14.70 -22.79 -7.61
CA THR A 78 14.43 -21.82 -6.53
C THR A 78 13.29 -22.31 -5.64
N ASN A 79 13.31 -21.91 -4.37
CA ASN A 79 12.19 -22.09 -3.43
C ASN A 79 11.36 -20.81 -3.25
N LYS A 80 11.65 -19.75 -4.00
CA LYS A 80 10.95 -18.45 -3.87
C LYS A 80 9.58 -18.46 -4.54
N MET A 81 9.44 -19.24 -5.61
CA MET A 81 8.20 -19.29 -6.36
C MET A 81 7.98 -20.70 -6.93
N PHE A 82 6.72 -21.12 -6.99
CA PHE A 82 6.34 -22.42 -7.50
C PHE A 82 6.60 -22.55 -9.00
N ARG A 83 6.75 -23.79 -9.49
CA ARG A 83 6.81 -24.05 -10.92
C ARG A 83 5.50 -23.67 -11.60
N ALA A 84 5.57 -23.26 -12.86
CA ALA A 84 4.39 -23.08 -13.69
C ALA A 84 3.69 -24.42 -13.90
N GLY A 85 2.34 -24.43 -13.76
CA GLY A 85 1.52 -25.60 -14.06
C GLY A 85 0.61 -25.34 -15.26
N LYS A 86 0.01 -26.40 -15.78
CA LYS A 86 -1.03 -26.29 -16.82
C LYS A 86 -2.34 -25.87 -16.18
N GLY A 87 -2.62 -24.64 -15.90
CA GLY A 87 -3.82 -24.10 -15.26
C GLY A 87 -4.94 -25.11 -14.99
N GLY A 88 -5.34 -25.25 -13.74
CA GLY A 88 -6.35 -26.22 -13.29
C GLY A 88 -5.88 -27.06 -12.10
N SER A 89 -6.76 -27.79 -11.50
CA SER A 89 -6.57 -28.56 -10.26
C SER A 89 -5.52 -29.68 -10.32
N GLU A 90 -4.93 -29.95 -11.45
CA GLU A 90 -4.10 -31.15 -11.65
C GLU A 90 -2.60 -30.91 -11.70
N SER A 91 -2.15 -29.73 -11.59
CA SER A 91 -0.82 -29.58 -12.07
C SER A 91 0.11 -28.87 -11.14
N GLY A 92 0.77 -29.53 -10.34
CA GLY A 92 2.10 -29.26 -9.84
C GLY A 92 2.70 -27.83 -9.83
N ALA A 93 1.96 -26.85 -10.22
CA ALA A 93 2.09 -25.49 -9.76
C ALA A 93 1.59 -25.51 -8.33
N GLY A 94 2.28 -24.88 -7.42
CA GLY A 94 1.95 -24.91 -5.99
C GLY A 94 0.48 -24.84 -5.66
N PRO A 95 0.12 -24.80 -4.41
CA PRO A 95 -1.27 -24.91 -4.00
C PRO A 95 -2.13 -23.82 -4.64
N ASN A 96 -2.85 -24.18 -5.67
CA ASN A 96 -3.70 -23.26 -6.44
C ASN A 96 -4.76 -22.66 -5.54
N GLY A 97 -4.76 -21.34 -5.37
CA GLY A 97 -5.75 -20.59 -4.59
C GLY A 97 -5.67 -20.81 -3.09
N ILE A 98 -4.61 -21.38 -2.58
CA ILE A 98 -4.39 -21.47 -1.15
C ILE A 98 -3.82 -20.14 -0.67
N TYR A 99 -4.53 -19.52 0.27
CA TYR A 99 -4.02 -18.40 1.05
C TYR A 99 -2.79 -18.88 1.81
N SER A 100 -1.65 -18.30 1.54
CA SER A 100 -0.37 -18.69 2.11
C SER A 100 0.34 -17.46 2.68
N SER A 101 1.18 -17.67 3.68
CA SER A 101 2.05 -16.64 4.23
C SER A 101 2.96 -15.97 3.19
N MET A 102 3.18 -16.61 2.06
CA MET A 102 3.94 -16.06 0.92
C MET A 102 3.32 -14.75 0.36
N TYR A 103 2.01 -14.57 0.52
CA TYR A 103 1.27 -13.40 0.02
C TYR A 103 0.90 -12.41 1.12
N ILE A 104 1.39 -12.66 2.34
CA ILE A 104 1.23 -11.75 3.48
C ILE A 104 2.44 -10.83 3.53
N GLU A 105 2.20 -9.55 3.60
CA GLU A 105 3.22 -8.51 3.65
C GLU A 105 3.00 -7.57 4.83
N ASP A 106 4.09 -6.92 5.27
CA ASP A 106 4.02 -5.88 6.29
C ASP A 106 3.26 -4.66 5.75
N GLY A 107 2.09 -4.40 6.30
CA GLY A 107 1.22 -3.28 5.96
C GLY A 107 1.55 -1.98 6.69
N SER A 108 2.63 -1.96 7.46
CA SER A 108 3.05 -0.75 8.17
C SER A 108 3.42 0.36 7.19
N TYR A 109 2.99 1.58 7.50
CA TYR A 109 3.33 2.75 6.69
C TYR A 109 3.44 4.02 7.52
N LEU A 110 4.19 4.99 6.99
CA LEU A 110 4.18 6.39 7.37
C LEU A 110 3.80 7.20 6.13
N ARG A 111 2.83 8.09 6.26
CA ARG A 111 2.34 8.91 5.15
C ARG A 111 2.44 10.39 5.47
N LEU A 112 3.02 11.16 4.55
CA LEU A 112 2.90 12.61 4.52
C LEU A 112 1.52 12.96 3.93
N LYS A 113 0.53 13.08 4.83
CA LYS A 113 -0.89 13.17 4.48
C LYS A 113 -1.26 14.53 3.92
N THR A 114 -0.75 15.59 4.53
CA THR A 114 -1.07 16.96 4.11
C THR A 114 0.14 17.86 4.28
N VAL A 115 0.40 18.67 3.27
CA VAL A 115 1.29 19.84 3.36
C VAL A 115 0.54 21.01 2.77
N SER A 116 0.49 22.12 3.50
CA SER A 116 -0.02 23.39 2.97
C SER A 116 0.94 24.53 3.32
N LEU A 117 1.18 25.38 2.36
CA LEU A 117 1.95 26.61 2.52
C LEU A 117 1.09 27.79 2.09
N ASP A 118 0.83 28.69 3.03
CA ASP A 118 0.01 29.86 2.84
C ASP A 118 0.84 31.12 3.04
N TYR A 119 0.60 32.13 2.21
CA TYR A 119 1.16 33.46 2.33
C TYR A 119 0.08 34.52 2.45
N LYS A 120 0.01 35.18 3.59
CA LYS A 120 -0.90 36.29 3.82
C LYS A 120 -0.26 37.57 3.27
N ILE A 121 -0.87 38.14 2.24
CA ILE A 121 -0.37 39.39 1.62
C ILE A 121 -0.58 40.55 2.59
N PRO A 122 0.47 41.36 2.89
CA PRO A 122 0.34 42.51 3.77
C PRO A 122 -0.71 43.50 3.28
N TYR A 123 -1.53 44.00 4.18
CA TYR A 123 -2.60 44.95 3.86
C TYR A 123 -2.11 46.19 3.09
N SER A 124 -0.92 46.68 3.40
CA SER A 124 -0.30 47.82 2.69
C SER A 124 -0.19 47.61 1.19
N LYS A 125 -0.06 46.37 0.72
CA LYS A 125 0.04 46.05 -0.73
C LYS A 125 -1.32 45.92 -1.41
N ILE A 126 -2.37 45.60 -0.67
CA ILE A 126 -3.70 45.29 -1.23
C ILE A 126 -4.74 46.38 -0.99
N LYS A 127 -4.46 47.39 -0.14
CA LYS A 127 -5.39 48.49 0.14
C LYS A 127 -5.88 49.23 -1.09
N LYS A 128 -5.02 49.34 -2.15
CA LYS A 128 -5.33 50.03 -3.40
C LYS A 128 -6.39 49.31 -4.25
N ILE A 129 -6.62 48.00 -4.00
CA ILE A 129 -7.60 47.19 -4.73
C ILE A 129 -8.86 46.89 -3.85
N TYR A 130 -9.05 47.69 -2.79
CA TYR A 130 -10.19 47.58 -1.88
C TYR A 130 -10.39 46.24 -1.20
N LEU A 131 -9.38 45.40 -1.12
CA LEU A 131 -9.44 44.14 -0.38
C LEU A 131 -9.04 44.33 1.09
N LYS A 132 -9.80 43.71 2.01
CA LYS A 132 -9.52 43.73 3.45
C LYS A 132 -8.45 42.68 3.86
N GLY A 133 -8.27 41.67 3.06
CA GLY A 133 -7.27 40.60 3.25
C GLY A 133 -7.17 39.71 2.03
N LEU A 134 -5.98 39.18 1.77
CA LEU A 134 -5.72 38.22 0.71
C LEU A 134 -4.67 37.22 1.20
N THR A 135 -4.99 35.95 1.09
CA THR A 135 -4.06 34.85 1.34
C THR A 135 -3.97 34.01 0.09
N VAL A 136 -2.77 33.68 -0.31
CA VAL A 136 -2.48 32.77 -1.42
C VAL A 136 -1.78 31.57 -0.85
N GLY A 137 -2.24 30.39 -1.20
CA GLY A 137 -1.67 29.15 -0.68
C GLY A 137 -1.64 28.05 -1.70
N VAL A 138 -0.80 27.08 -1.43
CA VAL A 138 -0.72 25.80 -2.14
C VAL A 138 -0.84 24.68 -1.11
N SER A 139 -1.62 23.67 -1.44
CA SER A 139 -1.73 22.47 -0.62
C SER A 139 -1.61 21.22 -1.47
N ALA A 140 -1.05 20.20 -0.86
CA ALA A 140 -0.95 18.87 -1.45
C ALA A 140 -1.32 17.81 -0.42
N GLN A 141 -1.94 16.73 -0.89
CA GLN A 141 -2.36 15.60 -0.07
C GLN A 141 -1.73 14.31 -0.55
N ASN A 142 -1.49 13.39 0.39
CA ASN A 142 -0.92 12.06 0.12
C ASN A 142 0.37 12.13 -0.70
N LEU A 143 1.24 13.10 -0.39
CA LEU A 143 2.45 13.39 -1.15
C LEU A 143 3.44 12.25 -1.19
N PHE A 144 3.58 11.55 -0.08
CA PHE A 144 4.55 10.48 0.05
C PHE A 144 4.10 9.43 1.06
N THR A 145 4.33 8.16 0.72
CA THR A 145 4.07 7.03 1.61
C THR A 145 5.31 6.16 1.68
N TRP A 146 5.84 5.98 2.89
CA TRP A 146 6.91 5.04 3.19
C TRP A 146 6.29 3.75 3.69
N SER A 147 6.46 2.67 2.96
CA SER A 147 5.95 1.33 3.29
C SER A 147 6.86 0.26 2.69
N LYS A 148 6.82 -0.93 3.26
CA LYS A 148 7.41 -2.15 2.69
C LYS A 148 6.43 -2.93 1.82
N TYR A 149 5.17 -2.54 1.83
CA TYR A 149 4.15 -3.17 1.02
C TYR A 149 4.47 -3.02 -0.47
N SER A 150 4.46 -4.12 -1.20
CA SER A 150 4.81 -4.15 -2.63
C SER A 150 3.67 -3.72 -3.56
N GLY A 151 2.46 -3.56 -3.04
CA GLY A 151 1.30 -3.06 -3.79
C GLY A 151 1.27 -1.54 -3.89
N LEU A 152 0.21 -1.01 -4.49
CA LEU A 152 0.09 0.43 -4.78
C LEU A 152 -0.10 1.28 -3.53
N ASP A 153 -0.94 0.84 -2.59
CA ASP A 153 -1.26 1.61 -1.38
C ASP A 153 -1.58 0.66 -0.22
N PRO A 154 -0.91 0.78 0.94
CA PRO A 154 -1.19 -0.06 2.10
C PRO A 154 -2.53 0.23 2.79
N GLU A 155 -3.23 1.33 2.46
CA GLU A 155 -4.58 1.62 2.96
C GLU A 155 -5.69 1.03 2.06
N VAL A 156 -5.35 0.47 0.90
CA VAL A 156 -6.37 -0.07 -0.02
C VAL A 156 -6.82 -1.45 0.43
N SER A 157 -8.11 -1.57 0.70
CA SER A 157 -8.76 -2.84 0.98
C SER A 157 -9.20 -3.56 -0.30
N VAL A 158 -8.91 -4.85 -0.39
CA VAL A 158 -9.30 -5.69 -1.54
C VAL A 158 -10.78 -6.05 -1.50
N ARG A 159 -11.40 -6.02 -0.34
CA ARG A 159 -12.83 -6.30 -0.14
C ARG A 159 -13.40 -5.36 0.92
N ASN A 160 -14.58 -4.87 0.64
CA ASN A 160 -15.37 -4.07 1.58
C ASN A 160 -15.96 -4.99 2.67
N THR A 161 -15.11 -5.54 3.53
CA THR A 161 -15.49 -6.37 4.67
C THR A 161 -15.13 -5.65 5.97
N LEU A 162 -15.92 -5.87 7.01
CA LEU A 162 -15.73 -5.27 8.35
C LEU A 162 -14.36 -5.56 8.99
N LEU A 163 -13.58 -6.48 8.44
CA LEU A 163 -12.27 -6.90 8.94
C LEU A 163 -11.10 -6.34 8.13
N THR A 164 -11.35 -5.57 7.08
CA THR A 164 -10.31 -4.90 6.32
C THR A 164 -10.33 -3.42 6.67
N PRO A 165 -9.25 -2.85 7.22
CA PRO A 165 -9.15 -1.41 7.37
C PRO A 165 -9.29 -0.76 5.99
N GLY A 166 -10.24 0.15 5.89
CA GLY A 166 -10.51 0.94 4.68
C GLY A 166 -9.49 2.04 4.48
#